data_d01285282d9ddb227a27ea8ca10f08fb
#
_entry.id   d01285282d9ddb227a27ea8ca10f08fb
#
_cell.length_a   1.000
_cell.length_b   1.000
_cell.length_c   1.000
_cell.angle_alpha   90.00
_cell.angle_beta   90.00
_cell.angle_gamma   90.00
#
_symmetry.space_group_name_H-M   'P 1'
#
loop_
_entity.id
_entity.type
_entity.pdbx_description
1 polymer ?
#
loop_
_entity_poly.entity_id
_entity_poly.type
_entity_poly.pdbx_seq_one_letter_code
_entity_poly.pdbx_strand_id
1 'polypeptide(L)'
;SKGRTLGKILWCDDEAIKLYFVAAGKALTCGNLRRQLADSLEDAPLPPLPEPLQRHCYFAFGSAEDHFKYRGAVKQAYPAGKFPVFEGYEHMQYQIREPEGFAELLVSVMERDELPKLPFLRKEGLADEVSH
;
A
#
# COMPACT_ATOMS: atom_id res chain seq x y z
N SER A 1 -14.20 12.88 -3.10
CA SER A 1 -14.23 12.18 -4.40
C SER A 1 -12.89 11.51 -4.67
N LYS A 2 -12.88 10.50 -5.58
CA LYS A 2 -11.65 9.78 -5.95
C LYS A 2 -10.56 10.70 -6.50
N GLY A 3 -10.93 11.76 -7.25
CA GLY A 3 -9.99 12.75 -7.76
C GLY A 3 -9.24 13.49 -6.66
N ARG A 4 -9.94 13.84 -5.60
CA ARG A 4 -9.35 14.55 -4.45
C ARG A 4 -8.32 13.68 -3.72
N THR A 5 -8.62 12.39 -3.54
CA THR A 5 -7.69 11.43 -2.92
C THR A 5 -6.42 11.27 -3.77
N LEU A 6 -6.59 11.06 -5.08
CA LEU A 6 -5.44 10.94 -5.97
C LEU A 6 -4.64 12.24 -6.08
N GLY A 7 -5.32 13.38 -6.06
CA GLY A 7 -4.65 14.68 -6.02
C GLY A 7 -3.71 14.81 -4.82
N LYS A 8 -4.13 14.35 -3.65
CA LYS A 8 -3.27 14.31 -2.46
C LYS A 8 -2.05 13.41 -2.65
N ILE A 9 -2.24 12.22 -3.23
CA ILE A 9 -1.17 11.26 -3.46
C ILE A 9 -0.15 11.83 -4.46
N LEU A 10 -0.64 12.36 -5.57
CA LEU A 10 0.19 12.83 -6.68
C LEU A 10 0.66 14.29 -6.54
N TRP A 11 0.10 15.04 -5.59
CA TRP A 11 0.32 16.49 -5.45
C TRP A 11 -0.02 17.26 -6.73
N CYS A 12 -1.09 16.87 -7.40
CA CYS A 12 -1.61 17.58 -8.55
C CYS A 12 -3.05 18.02 -8.30
N ASP A 13 -3.55 18.92 -9.14
CA ASP A 13 -4.89 19.44 -8.96
C ASP A 13 -5.98 18.45 -9.36
N ASP A 14 -7.17 18.66 -8.83
CA ASP A 14 -8.33 17.80 -9.07
C ASP A 14 -8.77 17.77 -10.54
N GLU A 15 -8.55 18.86 -11.30
CA GLU A 15 -8.96 18.91 -12.71
C GLU A 15 -8.08 18.02 -13.58
N ALA A 16 -6.76 18.00 -13.36
CA ALA A 16 -5.87 17.09 -14.07
C ALA A 16 -6.24 15.63 -13.82
N ILE A 17 -6.57 15.28 -12.56
CA ILE A 17 -7.01 13.95 -12.18
C ILE A 17 -8.36 13.59 -12.82
N LYS A 18 -9.30 14.53 -12.87
CA LYS A 18 -10.60 14.30 -13.56
C LYS A 18 -10.41 14.00 -15.04
N LEU A 19 -9.57 14.77 -15.71
CA LEU A 19 -9.25 14.54 -17.13
C LEU A 19 -8.64 13.17 -17.36
N TYR A 20 -7.72 12.77 -16.51
CA TYR A 20 -7.14 11.42 -16.56
C TYR A 20 -8.21 10.33 -16.42
N PHE A 21 -9.09 10.43 -15.43
CA PHE A 21 -10.16 9.46 -15.23
C PHE A 21 -11.16 9.43 -16.37
N VAL A 22 -11.49 10.56 -16.97
CA VAL A 22 -12.37 10.60 -18.15
C VAL A 22 -11.71 9.89 -19.32
N ALA A 23 -10.42 10.15 -19.58
CA ALA A 23 -9.68 9.50 -20.65
C ALA A 23 -9.56 7.98 -20.42
N ALA A 24 -9.21 7.56 -19.20
CA ALA A 24 -9.13 6.15 -18.82
C ALA A 24 -10.48 5.46 -18.91
N GLY A 25 -11.56 6.14 -18.46
CA GLY A 25 -12.92 5.59 -18.53
C GLY A 25 -13.41 5.36 -19.96
N LYS A 26 -13.02 6.21 -20.89
CA LYS A 26 -13.34 6.02 -22.32
C LYS A 26 -12.64 4.81 -22.94
N ALA A 27 -11.49 4.42 -22.39
CA ALA A 27 -10.75 3.26 -22.87
C ALA A 27 -11.29 1.93 -22.31
N LEU A 28 -12.18 1.97 -21.31
CA LEU A 28 -12.73 0.79 -20.64
C LEU A 28 -14.16 0.51 -21.10
N THR A 29 -14.50 -0.77 -21.26
CA THR A 29 -15.89 -1.17 -21.50
C THR A 29 -16.70 -1.11 -20.20
N CYS A 30 -18.00 -0.91 -20.31
CA CYS A 30 -18.91 -0.91 -19.17
C CYS A 30 -18.85 -2.24 -18.40
N GLY A 31 -18.72 -3.36 -19.12
CA GLY A 31 -18.57 -4.69 -18.50
C GLY A 31 -17.28 -4.81 -17.68
N ASN A 32 -16.15 -4.31 -18.19
CA ASN A 32 -14.89 -4.32 -17.47
C ASN A 32 -14.94 -3.44 -16.22
N LEU A 33 -15.53 -2.25 -16.31
CA LEU A 33 -15.71 -1.36 -15.17
C LEU A 33 -16.54 -1.99 -14.05
N ARG A 34 -17.67 -2.64 -14.44
CA ARG A 34 -18.51 -3.34 -13.46
C ARG A 34 -17.78 -4.48 -12.79
N ARG A 35 -16.98 -5.24 -13.53
CA ARG A 35 -16.21 -6.35 -13.00
C ARG A 35 -15.15 -5.85 -12.02
N GLN A 36 -14.38 -4.84 -12.40
CA GLN A 36 -13.38 -4.23 -11.52
C GLN A 36 -13.99 -3.67 -10.24
N LEU A 37 -15.15 -3.02 -10.36
CA LEU A 37 -15.85 -2.48 -9.19
C LEU A 37 -16.36 -3.59 -8.28
N ALA A 38 -16.93 -4.66 -8.84
CA ALA A 38 -17.39 -5.81 -8.08
C ALA A 38 -16.23 -6.48 -7.34
N ASP A 39 -15.09 -6.70 -8.01
CA ASP A 39 -13.89 -7.29 -7.42
C ASP A 39 -13.33 -6.43 -6.28
N SER A 40 -13.35 -5.10 -6.42
CA SER A 40 -12.84 -4.19 -5.39
C SER A 40 -13.79 -4.02 -4.20
N LEU A 41 -15.06 -4.39 -4.34
CA LEU A 41 -16.05 -4.36 -3.26
C LEU A 41 -16.24 -5.71 -2.59
N GLU A 42 -15.68 -6.76 -3.16
CA GLU A 42 -15.78 -8.09 -2.57
C GLU A 42 -14.95 -8.18 -1.29
N ASP A 43 -15.62 -8.53 -0.19
CA ASP A 43 -15.00 -8.68 1.11
C ASP A 43 -14.53 -10.13 1.28
N ALA A 44 -13.42 -10.47 0.63
CA ALA A 44 -12.87 -11.81 0.68
C ALA A 44 -12.06 -12.01 1.96
N PRO A 45 -12.18 -13.19 2.63
CA PRO A 45 -11.34 -13.51 3.77
C PRO A 45 -9.87 -13.61 3.36
N LEU A 46 -8.96 -13.25 4.26
CA LEU A 46 -7.53 -13.40 4.02
C LEU A 46 -7.19 -14.90 3.88
N PRO A 47 -6.53 -15.28 2.77
CA PRO A 47 -6.21 -16.69 2.53
C PRO A 47 -5.19 -17.21 3.55
N PRO A 48 -5.23 -18.50 3.89
CA PRO A 48 -4.21 -19.09 4.74
C PRO A 48 -2.84 -19.06 4.04
N LEU A 49 -1.81 -18.71 4.80
CA LEU A 49 -0.44 -18.67 4.29
C LEU A 49 0.46 -19.39 5.27
N PRO A 50 1.17 -20.47 4.84
CA PRO A 50 2.08 -21.19 5.73
C PRO A 50 3.16 -20.29 6.33
N GLU A 51 3.52 -20.53 7.59
CA GLU A 51 4.51 -19.71 8.29
C GLU A 51 5.83 -19.53 7.54
N PRO A 52 6.44 -20.55 6.89
CA PRO A 52 7.67 -20.35 6.13
C PRO A 52 7.53 -19.33 5.01
N LEU A 53 6.35 -19.22 4.37
CA LEU A 53 6.08 -18.21 3.35
C LEU A 53 5.83 -16.85 3.98
N GLN A 54 5.14 -16.80 5.13
CA GLN A 54 4.90 -15.54 5.82
C GLN A 54 6.20 -14.78 6.13
N ARG A 55 7.27 -15.49 6.46
CA ARG A 55 8.57 -14.92 6.80
C ARG A 55 9.19 -14.09 5.66
N HIS A 56 8.79 -14.36 4.44
CA HIS A 56 9.23 -13.65 3.25
C HIS A 56 8.21 -12.62 2.74
N CYS A 57 7.14 -12.40 3.48
CA CYS A 57 6.10 -11.43 3.12
C CYS A 57 6.31 -10.10 3.82
N TYR A 58 6.10 -9.02 3.05
CA TYR A 58 6.24 -7.65 3.50
C TYR A 58 4.93 -6.91 3.20
N PHE A 59 4.23 -6.53 4.25
CA PHE A 59 2.94 -5.84 4.17
C PHE A 59 3.15 -4.38 4.56
N ALA A 60 3.40 -3.52 3.56
CA ALA A 60 3.72 -2.12 3.78
C ALA A 60 2.46 -1.25 3.85
N PHE A 61 2.41 -0.35 4.80
CA PHE A 61 1.32 0.61 4.99
C PHE A 61 1.86 2.02 5.13
N GLY A 62 1.13 3.00 4.60
CA GLY A 62 1.37 4.40 4.95
C GLY A 62 0.61 4.76 6.22
N SER A 63 1.25 5.44 7.17
CA SER A 63 0.58 5.76 8.44
C SER A 63 -0.59 6.75 8.30
N ALA A 64 -0.64 7.50 7.19
CA ALA A 64 -1.71 8.44 6.91
C ALA A 64 -2.82 7.87 6.02
N GLU A 65 -2.70 6.61 5.57
CA GLU A 65 -3.72 6.01 4.71
C GLU A 65 -4.95 5.54 5.49
N ASP A 66 -6.11 5.58 4.83
CA ASP A 66 -7.37 5.11 5.43
C ASP A 66 -7.34 3.61 5.78
N HIS A 67 -6.56 2.84 5.05
CA HIS A 67 -6.44 1.39 5.24
C HIS A 67 -5.47 0.99 6.36
N PHE A 68 -4.78 1.94 6.96
CA PHE A 68 -3.86 1.68 8.08
C PHE A 68 -4.54 0.93 9.23
N LYS A 69 -5.80 1.20 9.45
CA LYS A 69 -6.63 0.52 10.46
C LYS A 69 -6.71 -1.00 10.28
N TYR A 70 -6.48 -1.51 9.07
CA TYR A 70 -6.52 -2.95 8.78
C TYR A 70 -5.19 -3.66 9.03
N ARG A 71 -4.13 -2.93 9.31
CA ARG A 71 -2.79 -3.49 9.56
C ARG A 71 -2.82 -4.52 10.68
N GLY A 72 -3.53 -4.25 11.77
CA GLY A 72 -3.67 -5.16 12.89
C GLY A 72 -4.31 -6.50 12.51
N ALA A 73 -5.35 -6.49 11.67
CA ALA A 73 -6.01 -7.70 11.21
C ALA A 73 -5.10 -8.53 10.31
N VAL A 74 -4.35 -7.89 9.41
CA VAL A 74 -3.37 -8.58 8.55
C VAL A 74 -2.25 -9.19 9.39
N LYS A 75 -1.78 -8.47 10.41
CA LYS A 75 -0.75 -8.97 11.33
C LYS A 75 -1.24 -10.17 12.13
N GLN A 76 -2.51 -10.19 12.55
CA GLN A 76 -3.10 -11.34 13.21
C GLN A 76 -3.18 -12.56 12.29
N ALA A 77 -3.51 -12.33 11.01
CA ALA A 77 -3.61 -13.42 10.03
C ALA A 77 -2.23 -13.98 9.66
N TYR A 78 -1.21 -13.14 9.61
CA TYR A 78 0.14 -13.49 9.15
C TYR A 78 1.21 -13.02 10.15
N PRO A 79 1.23 -13.59 11.36
CA PRO A 79 2.09 -13.08 12.44
C PRO A 79 3.59 -13.19 12.17
N ALA A 80 4.02 -14.07 11.28
CA ALA A 80 5.43 -14.19 10.90
C ALA A 80 5.86 -13.26 9.77
N GLY A 81 4.93 -12.48 9.19
CA GLY A 81 5.20 -11.48 8.18
C GLY A 81 5.90 -10.25 8.77
N LYS A 82 6.33 -9.36 7.88
CA LYS A 82 6.92 -8.07 8.24
C LYS A 82 5.98 -6.95 7.82
N PHE A 83 5.82 -5.94 8.68
CA PHE A 83 4.79 -4.91 8.54
C PHE A 83 5.39 -3.50 8.59
N PRO A 84 6.25 -3.15 7.62
CA PRO A 84 6.87 -1.82 7.60
C PRO A 84 5.83 -0.73 7.39
N VAL A 85 6.11 0.46 7.92
CA VAL A 85 5.23 1.62 7.83
C VAL A 85 5.99 2.78 7.21
N PHE A 86 5.42 3.39 6.18
CA PHE A 86 5.88 4.65 5.63
C PHE A 86 5.25 5.80 6.43
N GLU A 87 6.02 6.41 7.29
CA GLU A 87 5.53 7.42 8.22
C GLU A 87 5.07 8.69 7.51
N GLY A 88 3.82 9.09 7.73
CA GLY A 88 3.25 10.30 7.16
C GLY A 88 2.75 10.19 5.72
N TYR A 89 2.88 9.03 5.10
CA TYR A 89 2.46 8.82 3.71
C TYR A 89 1.07 8.22 3.62
N GLU A 90 0.33 8.64 2.61
CA GLU A 90 -0.97 8.06 2.25
C GLU A 90 -0.80 6.82 1.35
N HIS A 91 -1.92 6.20 1.00
CA HIS A 91 -1.92 4.98 0.18
C HIS A 91 -1.17 5.17 -1.14
N MET A 92 -0.20 4.32 -1.41
CA MET A 92 0.68 4.33 -2.59
C MET A 92 1.53 5.60 -2.76
N GLN A 93 1.47 6.52 -1.83
CA GLN A 93 2.13 7.81 -1.95
C GLN A 93 3.64 7.72 -1.92
N TYR A 94 4.21 6.86 -1.06
CA TYR A 94 5.65 6.73 -0.92
C TYR A 94 6.31 6.33 -2.25
N GLN A 95 5.79 5.32 -2.92
CA GLN A 95 6.36 4.84 -4.17
C GLN A 95 6.27 5.87 -5.32
N ILE A 96 5.30 6.77 -5.25
CA ILE A 96 5.13 7.82 -6.25
C ILE A 96 6.06 9.00 -5.98
N ARG A 97 6.21 9.39 -4.72
CA ARG A 97 7.03 10.54 -4.33
C ARG A 97 8.50 10.24 -4.16
N GLU A 98 8.80 9.03 -3.70
CA GLU A 98 10.16 8.57 -3.39
C GLU A 98 10.50 7.33 -4.23
N PRO A 99 10.51 7.46 -5.58
CA PRO A 99 10.72 6.29 -6.45
C PRO A 99 12.08 5.64 -6.25
N GLU A 100 13.12 6.42 -5.96
CA GLU A 100 14.46 5.87 -5.70
C GLU A 100 14.50 5.09 -4.39
N GLY A 101 13.90 5.63 -3.32
CA GLY A 101 13.79 4.95 -2.04
C GLY A 101 12.95 3.68 -2.15
N PHE A 102 11.87 3.73 -2.91
CA PHE A 102 11.03 2.56 -3.14
C PHE A 102 11.76 1.48 -3.95
N ALA A 103 12.54 1.86 -4.97
CA ALA A 103 13.37 0.94 -5.71
C ALA A 103 14.43 0.28 -4.82
N GLU A 104 15.08 1.04 -3.94
CA GLU A 104 16.03 0.52 -2.95
C GLU A 104 15.36 -0.49 -2.01
N LEU A 105 14.14 -0.20 -1.55
CA LEU A 105 13.33 -1.12 -0.76
C LEU A 105 13.10 -2.44 -1.49
N LEU A 106 12.67 -2.38 -2.75
CA LEU A 106 12.39 -3.58 -3.54
C LEU A 106 13.66 -4.42 -3.76
N VAL A 107 14.77 -3.79 -4.10
CA VAL A 107 16.05 -4.49 -4.29
C VAL A 107 16.50 -5.16 -2.99
N SER A 108 16.40 -4.46 -1.87
CA SER A 108 16.78 -5.02 -0.57
C SER A 108 15.93 -6.23 -0.19
N VAL A 109 14.62 -6.14 -0.38
CA VAL A 109 13.69 -7.24 -0.08
C VAL A 109 13.94 -8.43 -1.02
N MET A 110 14.09 -8.18 -2.31
CA MET A 110 14.24 -9.25 -3.31
C MET A 110 15.61 -9.95 -3.25
N GLU A 111 16.68 -9.21 -3.00
CA GLU A 111 18.04 -9.76 -3.00
C GLU A 111 18.51 -10.23 -1.63
N ARG A 112 18.09 -9.54 -0.55
CA ARG A 112 18.59 -9.79 0.80
C ARG A 112 17.52 -10.24 1.79
N ASP A 113 16.25 -10.22 1.39
CA ASP A 113 15.09 -10.51 2.27
C ASP A 113 15.13 -9.71 3.57
N GLU A 114 15.45 -8.43 3.46
CA GLU A 114 15.50 -7.52 4.60
C GLU A 114 15.06 -6.11 4.22
N LEU A 115 14.60 -5.35 5.22
CA LEU A 115 14.23 -3.95 5.04
C LEU A 115 15.47 -3.07 5.11
N PRO A 116 15.68 -2.15 4.15
CA PRO A 116 16.79 -1.19 4.21
C PRO A 116 16.50 -0.08 5.22
N LYS A 117 17.51 0.69 5.57
CA LYS A 117 17.35 1.92 6.32
C LYS A 117 17.02 3.05 5.36
N LEU A 118 15.77 3.50 5.39
CA LEU A 118 15.29 4.61 4.56
C LEU A 118 14.62 5.67 5.44
N PRO A 119 14.70 6.95 5.04
CA PRO A 119 13.91 7.99 5.70
C PRO A 119 12.42 7.64 5.66
N PHE A 120 11.70 7.89 6.74
CA PHE A 120 10.26 7.64 6.87
C PHE A 120 9.84 6.17 6.85
N LEU A 121 10.77 5.23 6.72
CA LEU A 121 10.46 3.80 6.82
C LEU A 121 10.68 3.34 8.27
N ARG A 122 9.59 2.93 8.93
CA ARG A 122 9.65 2.32 10.26
C ARG A 122 9.56 0.80 10.13
N LYS A 123 10.43 0.11 10.83
CA LYS A 123 10.33 -1.33 11.01
C LYS A 123 9.28 -1.63 12.06
N GLU A 124 8.62 -2.75 11.92
CA GLU A 124 7.51 -3.16 12.77
C GLU A 124 7.81 -3.11 14.26
N GLY A 125 8.94 -3.71 14.70
CA GLY A 125 9.26 -3.84 16.12
C GLY A 125 9.36 -2.51 16.86
N LEU A 126 9.95 -1.49 16.24
CA LEU A 126 10.09 -0.15 16.84
C LEU A 126 8.72 0.53 16.99
N ALA A 127 7.81 0.35 16.03
CA ALA A 127 6.48 0.93 16.10
C ALA A 127 5.64 0.31 17.21
N ASP A 128 5.76 -1.00 17.40
CA ASP A 128 5.02 -1.72 18.43
C ASP A 128 5.53 -1.40 19.83
N GLU A 129 6.83 -1.20 20.00
CA GLU A 129 7.43 -0.78 21.27
C GLU A 129 6.99 0.63 21.68
N VAL A 130 6.87 1.55 20.72
CA VAL A 130 6.48 2.94 20.99
C VAL A 130 4.98 3.06 21.30
N SER A 131 4.15 2.18 20.78
CA SER A 131 2.70 2.23 21.02
C SER A 131 2.26 1.64 22.36
N HIS A 132 3.17 1.08 23.11
CA HIS A 132 2.97 0.57 24.47
C HIS A 132 3.55 1.52 25.50
#